data_361c613cf783f8ed35789aee75d7575a
#
_entry.id   361c613cf783f8ed35789aee75d7575a
#
_cell.length_a   1.000
_cell.length_b   1.000
_cell.length_c   1.000
_cell.angle_alpha   90.00
_cell.angle_beta   90.00
_cell.angle_gamma   90.00
#
_symmetry.space_group_name_H-M   'P 1'
#
loop_
_entity.id
_entity.type
_entity.pdbx_description
1 polymer ?
#
loop_
_entity_poly.entity_id
_entity_poly.type
_entity_poly.pdbx_seq_one_letter_code
_entity_poly.pdbx_strand_id
1 'polypeptide(L)'
;MQSIVSVQTVNKWAADFVNEWQEVAHKNKTMLLKKIGSQNMQEIQHQYLHAKKRLILLDYDGTLVPFQKRPEDASPTPQLLDTLQKLAADPLNHVVINSGRDHFTLEKWLGALPLSFAAEHGAFYKENGVWHKNVHAQEWSSGLLSILK
;
A
#
# COMPACT_ATOMS: atom_id res chain seq x y z
N MET A 1 -3.08 15.11 -36.23
CA MET A 1 -3.45 13.74 -35.79
C MET A 1 -2.88 12.63 -36.69
N GLN A 2 -2.89 12.74 -38.01
CA GLN A 2 -2.34 11.71 -38.93
C GLN A 2 -0.82 11.48 -38.78
N SER A 3 -0.02 12.47 -38.42
CA SER A 3 1.44 12.35 -38.28
C SER A 3 1.88 11.51 -37.04
N ILE A 4 1.05 11.39 -36.03
CA ILE A 4 1.36 10.59 -34.82
C ILE A 4 1.08 9.11 -35.09
N VAL A 5 0.04 8.79 -35.83
CA VAL A 5 -0.35 7.41 -36.17
C VAL A 5 0.62 6.74 -37.13
N SER A 6 1.28 7.49 -38.01
CA SER A 6 2.27 6.96 -38.97
C SER A 6 3.60 6.59 -38.31
N VAL A 7 3.92 7.12 -37.12
CA VAL A 7 5.16 6.85 -36.40
C VAL A 7 4.98 5.76 -35.35
N GLN A 8 3.78 5.57 -34.83
CA GLN A 8 3.43 4.56 -33.83
C GLN A 8 2.81 3.33 -34.51
N THR A 9 3.63 2.55 -35.20
CA THR A 9 3.20 1.26 -35.74
C THR A 9 3.16 0.19 -34.66
N VAL A 10 2.32 -0.86 -34.85
CA VAL A 10 2.27 -2.04 -33.95
C VAL A 10 3.65 -2.66 -33.78
N ASN A 11 4.47 -2.68 -34.83
CA ASN A 11 5.84 -3.20 -34.78
C ASN A 11 6.75 -2.34 -33.87
N LYS A 12 6.61 -1.01 -33.96
CA LYS A 12 7.37 -0.12 -33.06
C LYS A 12 6.94 -0.28 -31.61
N TRP A 13 5.63 -0.32 -31.34
CA TRP A 13 5.10 -0.56 -30.01
C TRP A 13 5.61 -1.91 -29.42
N ALA A 14 5.56 -2.98 -30.23
CA ALA A 14 6.07 -4.28 -29.81
C ALA A 14 7.57 -4.26 -29.52
N ALA A 15 8.36 -3.57 -30.33
CA ALA A 15 9.80 -3.41 -30.12
C ALA A 15 10.10 -2.61 -28.85
N ASP A 16 9.43 -1.48 -28.65
CA ASP A 16 9.58 -0.64 -27.46
C ASP A 16 9.19 -1.42 -26.20
N PHE A 17 8.08 -2.17 -26.22
CA PHE A 17 7.65 -3.03 -25.13
C PHE A 17 8.67 -4.12 -24.80
N VAL A 18 9.21 -4.79 -25.81
CA VAL A 18 10.24 -5.85 -25.59
C VAL A 18 11.52 -5.26 -25.02
N ASN A 19 11.94 -4.08 -25.51
CA ASN A 19 13.13 -3.39 -25.01
C ASN A 19 12.94 -2.94 -23.54
N GLU A 20 11.82 -2.31 -23.21
CA GLU A 20 11.51 -1.96 -21.82
C GLU A 20 11.45 -3.20 -20.91
N TRP A 21 10.82 -4.28 -21.40
CA TRP A 21 10.76 -5.53 -20.63
C TRP A 21 12.16 -6.12 -20.38
N GLN A 22 13.05 -6.08 -21.38
CA GLN A 22 14.44 -6.52 -21.26
C GLN A 22 15.24 -5.64 -20.28
N GLU A 23 15.05 -4.31 -20.33
CA GLU A 23 15.67 -3.39 -19.38
C GLU A 23 15.20 -3.63 -17.96
N VAL A 24 13.88 -3.82 -17.76
CA VAL A 24 13.30 -4.16 -16.44
C VAL A 24 13.81 -5.52 -15.96
N ALA A 25 13.87 -6.52 -16.83
CA ALA A 25 14.41 -7.84 -16.50
C ALA A 25 15.91 -7.76 -16.13
N HIS A 26 16.68 -6.91 -16.81
CA HIS A 26 18.09 -6.69 -16.48
C HIS A 26 18.25 -5.92 -15.16
N LYS A 27 17.46 -4.87 -14.93
CA LYS A 27 17.40 -4.13 -13.66
C LYS A 27 16.97 -5.03 -12.49
N ASN A 28 16.00 -5.91 -12.69
CA ASN A 28 15.58 -6.88 -11.67
C ASN A 28 16.63 -7.97 -11.40
N LYS A 29 17.47 -8.32 -12.37
CA LYS A 29 18.60 -9.22 -12.20
C LYS A 29 19.75 -8.57 -11.42
N THR A 30 19.92 -7.24 -11.55
CA THR A 30 20.90 -6.44 -10.82
C THR A 30 20.37 -5.93 -9.49
N MET A 31 19.06 -5.76 -9.33
CA MET A 31 18.41 -5.67 -8.02
C MET A 31 18.44 -7.06 -7.40
N LEU A 32 19.59 -7.46 -6.88
CA LEU A 32 19.69 -8.53 -5.91
C LEU A 32 18.63 -8.23 -4.84
N LEU A 33 17.53 -8.99 -4.86
CA LEU A 33 16.61 -9.05 -3.73
C LEU A 33 17.51 -9.26 -2.52
N LYS A 34 17.71 -8.24 -1.71
CA LYS A 34 18.44 -8.36 -0.46
C LYS A 34 17.62 -9.31 0.41
N LYS A 35 17.91 -10.60 0.32
CA LYS A 35 17.38 -11.56 1.27
C LYS A 35 17.80 -11.06 2.64
N ILE A 36 16.83 -10.88 3.52
CA ILE A 36 17.11 -10.54 4.91
C ILE A 36 17.83 -11.75 5.52
N GLY A 37 19.16 -11.66 5.55
CA GLY A 37 20.00 -12.65 6.23
C GLY A 37 20.00 -12.41 7.74
N SER A 38 20.60 -13.34 8.50
CA SER A 38 20.68 -13.25 9.96
C SER A 38 21.32 -11.94 10.46
N GLN A 39 22.35 -11.44 9.76
CA GLN A 39 23.00 -10.18 10.11
C GLN A 39 22.07 -8.96 9.92
N ASN A 40 21.34 -8.92 8.80
CA ASN A 40 20.35 -7.86 8.56
C ASN A 40 19.19 -7.90 9.59
N MET A 41 18.82 -9.11 10.01
CA MET A 41 17.78 -9.26 11.04
C MET A 41 18.27 -8.71 12.39
N GLN A 42 19.51 -8.99 12.79
CA GLN A 42 20.09 -8.43 14.01
C GLN A 42 20.18 -6.91 13.96
N GLU A 43 20.56 -6.35 12.82
CA GLU A 43 20.61 -4.90 12.62
C GLU A 43 19.22 -4.27 12.74
N ILE A 44 18.20 -4.87 12.09
CA ILE A 44 16.79 -4.42 12.19
C ILE A 44 16.31 -4.49 13.64
N GLN A 45 16.59 -5.59 14.34
CA GLN A 45 16.25 -5.73 15.76
C GLN A 45 16.92 -4.68 16.64
N HIS A 46 18.21 -4.43 16.42
CA HIS A 46 18.95 -3.42 17.13
C HIS A 46 18.35 -2.02 16.91
N GLN A 47 18.09 -1.65 15.65
CA GLN A 47 17.48 -0.37 15.30
C GLN A 47 16.07 -0.25 15.91
N TYR A 48 15.26 -1.32 15.86
CA TYR A 48 13.92 -1.34 16.45
C TYR A 48 13.97 -1.09 17.98
N LEU A 49 14.87 -1.75 18.69
CA LEU A 49 14.99 -1.65 20.15
C LEU A 49 15.49 -0.27 20.61
N HIS A 50 16.34 0.40 19.80
CA HIS A 50 16.95 1.69 20.16
C HIS A 50 16.20 2.89 19.58
N ALA A 51 15.18 2.68 18.75
CA ALA A 51 14.39 3.75 18.17
C ALA A 51 13.54 4.46 19.24
N LYS A 52 13.62 5.78 19.28
CA LYS A 52 12.81 6.63 20.18
C LYS A 52 11.33 6.70 19.75
N LYS A 53 11.06 6.54 18.48
CA LYS A 53 9.73 6.44 17.87
C LYS A 53 9.82 5.53 16.65
N ARG A 54 8.76 4.80 16.38
CA ARG A 54 8.67 3.86 15.25
C ARG A 54 7.39 4.12 14.46
N LEU A 55 7.53 4.33 13.18
CA LEU A 55 6.41 4.33 12.24
C LEU A 55 6.35 2.96 11.57
N ILE A 56 5.23 2.27 11.74
CA ILE A 56 5.01 0.92 11.21
C ILE A 56 3.87 1.00 10.22
N LEU A 57 4.19 0.86 8.94
CA LEU A 57 3.23 0.85 7.85
C LEU A 57 2.93 -0.61 7.47
N LEU A 58 1.68 -1.00 7.57
CA LEU A 58 1.22 -2.36 7.31
C LEU A 58 0.20 -2.35 6.17
N ASP A 59 0.49 -3.06 5.10
CA ASP A 59 -0.48 -3.39 4.07
C ASP A 59 -1.42 -4.48 4.59
N TYR A 60 -2.69 -4.47 4.15
CA TYR A 60 -3.70 -5.37 4.69
C TYR A 60 -3.83 -6.65 3.86
N ASP A 61 -4.24 -6.53 2.60
CA ASP A 61 -4.53 -7.68 1.73
C ASP A 61 -3.25 -8.31 1.17
N GLY A 62 -3.05 -9.59 1.42
CA GLY A 62 -1.83 -10.31 1.03
C GLY A 62 -0.67 -10.16 2.02
N THR A 63 -0.79 -9.28 3.03
CA THR A 63 0.21 -9.04 4.07
C THR A 63 -0.30 -9.49 5.44
N LEU A 64 -1.35 -8.84 5.97
CA LEU A 64 -1.95 -9.18 7.26
C LEU A 64 -2.97 -10.32 7.15
N VAL A 65 -3.65 -10.40 6.02
CA VAL A 65 -4.59 -11.47 5.69
C VAL A 65 -4.29 -12.03 4.31
N PRO A 66 -4.47 -13.33 4.06
CA PRO A 66 -4.33 -13.90 2.72
C PRO A 66 -5.40 -13.35 1.79
N PHE A 67 -5.10 -13.32 0.48
CA PHE A 67 -6.09 -12.98 -0.53
C PHE A 67 -7.27 -13.94 -0.49
N GLN A 68 -8.48 -13.40 -0.53
CA GLN A 68 -9.73 -14.13 -0.53
C GLN A 68 -10.47 -13.97 -1.87
N LYS A 69 -11.35 -14.94 -2.18
CA LYS A 69 -12.17 -14.86 -3.39
C LYS A 69 -13.18 -13.71 -3.34
N ARG A 70 -13.67 -13.39 -2.14
CA ARG A 70 -14.60 -12.28 -1.90
C ARG A 70 -13.95 -11.30 -0.94
N PRO A 71 -14.05 -9.99 -1.19
CA PRO A 71 -13.47 -8.98 -0.31
C PRO A 71 -13.93 -9.07 1.15
N GLU A 72 -15.21 -9.43 1.36
CA GLU A 72 -15.81 -9.57 2.69
C GLU A 72 -15.26 -10.73 3.51
N ASP A 73 -14.71 -11.78 2.86
CA ASP A 73 -14.15 -12.96 3.54
C ASP A 73 -12.75 -12.69 4.13
N ALA A 74 -12.12 -11.57 3.76
CA ALA A 74 -10.82 -11.18 4.28
C ALA A 74 -10.90 -10.42 5.61
N SER A 75 -11.90 -10.75 6.46
CA SER A 75 -12.01 -10.17 7.80
C SER A 75 -10.85 -10.60 8.71
N PRO A 76 -10.41 -9.74 9.65
CA PRO A 76 -9.30 -10.07 10.53
C PRO A 76 -9.68 -11.19 11.49
N THR A 77 -8.74 -12.09 11.73
CA THR A 77 -8.91 -13.13 12.75
C THR A 77 -8.74 -12.53 14.16
N PRO A 78 -9.30 -13.15 15.22
CA PRO A 78 -9.07 -12.72 16.59
C PRO A 78 -7.58 -12.65 16.96
N GLN A 79 -6.77 -13.57 16.43
CA GLN A 79 -5.33 -13.60 16.65
C GLN A 79 -4.63 -12.40 16.02
N LEU A 80 -5.05 -11.97 14.80
CA LEU A 80 -4.52 -10.77 14.17
C LEU A 80 -4.89 -9.53 14.97
N LEU A 81 -6.14 -9.42 15.43
CA LEU A 81 -6.60 -8.30 16.26
C LEU A 81 -5.77 -8.18 17.56
N ASP A 82 -5.53 -9.29 18.26
CA ASP A 82 -4.68 -9.33 19.46
C ASP A 82 -3.23 -8.88 19.15
N THR A 83 -2.68 -9.32 18.03
CA THR A 83 -1.34 -8.93 17.59
C THR A 83 -1.24 -7.43 17.31
N LEU A 84 -2.21 -6.88 16.55
CA LEU A 84 -2.26 -5.45 16.25
C LEU A 84 -2.49 -4.61 17.50
N GLN A 85 -3.34 -5.08 18.43
CA GLN A 85 -3.56 -4.45 19.73
C GLN A 85 -2.25 -4.34 20.52
N LYS A 86 -1.51 -5.44 20.63
CA LYS A 86 -0.22 -5.48 21.34
C LYS A 86 0.82 -4.57 20.69
N LEU A 87 0.88 -4.58 19.35
CA LEU A 87 1.80 -3.75 18.59
C LEU A 87 1.52 -2.25 18.80
N ALA A 88 0.25 -1.87 18.78
CA ALA A 88 -0.19 -0.49 18.96
C ALA A 88 -0.20 -0.03 20.42
N ALA A 89 -0.16 -0.95 21.39
CA ALA A 89 -0.07 -0.63 22.82
C ALA A 89 1.30 -0.07 23.23
N ASP A 90 2.36 -0.32 22.46
CA ASP A 90 3.67 0.28 22.70
C ASP A 90 3.64 1.77 22.32
N PRO A 91 3.84 2.70 23.28
CA PRO A 91 3.76 4.14 23.04
C PRO A 91 4.83 4.69 22.08
N LEU A 92 5.87 3.89 21.80
CA LEU A 92 6.88 4.24 20.83
C LEU A 92 6.45 3.90 19.39
N ASN A 93 5.39 3.11 19.21
CA ASN A 93 4.90 2.69 17.91
C ASN A 93 3.77 3.59 17.43
N HIS A 94 3.90 4.08 16.20
CA HIS A 94 2.79 4.63 15.44
C HIS A 94 2.46 3.66 14.31
N VAL A 95 1.33 2.96 14.45
CA VAL A 95 0.94 1.89 13.51
C VAL A 95 -0.11 2.42 12.55
N VAL A 96 0.16 2.30 11.26
CA VAL A 96 -0.73 2.74 10.18
C VAL A 96 -1.06 1.56 9.29
N ILE A 97 -2.34 1.31 9.10
CA ILE A 97 -2.84 0.36 8.09
C ILE A 97 -3.00 1.11 6.77
N ASN A 98 -2.27 0.68 5.74
CA ASN A 98 -2.35 1.24 4.39
C ASN A 98 -3.04 0.22 3.47
N SER A 99 -4.21 0.55 2.92
CA SER A 99 -5.03 -0.39 2.18
C SER A 99 -5.83 0.28 1.05
N GLY A 100 -6.08 -0.48 -0.01
CA GLY A 100 -7.03 -0.09 -1.05
C GLY A 100 -8.51 -0.27 -0.65
N ARG A 101 -8.78 -0.88 0.50
CA ARG A 101 -10.14 -1.09 1.01
C ARG A 101 -10.80 0.22 1.39
N ASP A 102 -12.14 0.23 1.28
CA ASP A 102 -12.94 1.36 1.71
C ASP A 102 -12.82 1.60 3.24
N HIS A 103 -12.92 2.85 3.62
CA HIS A 103 -12.73 3.28 5.00
C HIS A 103 -13.81 2.76 5.96
N PHE A 104 -15.04 2.49 5.48
CA PHE A 104 -16.10 1.91 6.30
C PHE A 104 -15.78 0.47 6.71
N THR A 105 -15.26 -0.32 5.76
CA THR A 105 -14.83 -1.70 6.02
C THR A 105 -13.67 -1.73 7.02
N LEU A 106 -12.66 -0.88 6.84
CA LEU A 106 -11.54 -0.80 7.79
C LEU A 106 -12.00 -0.35 9.18
N GLU A 107 -12.90 0.64 9.26
CA GLU A 107 -13.49 1.08 10.51
C GLU A 107 -14.24 -0.05 11.22
N LYS A 108 -15.08 -0.79 10.49
CA LYS A 108 -15.83 -1.92 11.03
C LYS A 108 -14.93 -3.01 11.60
N TRP A 109 -13.80 -3.29 10.93
CA TRP A 109 -12.93 -4.40 11.29
C TRP A 109 -11.87 -4.05 12.33
N LEU A 110 -11.31 -2.87 12.25
CA LEU A 110 -10.12 -2.47 12.99
C LEU A 110 -10.29 -1.17 13.77
N GLY A 111 -11.42 -0.48 13.60
CA GLY A 111 -11.63 0.87 14.15
C GLY A 111 -11.63 0.95 15.68
N ALA A 112 -11.82 -0.18 16.39
CA ALA A 112 -11.72 -0.27 17.84
C ALA A 112 -10.26 -0.28 18.34
N LEU A 113 -9.29 -0.50 17.45
CA LEU A 113 -7.86 -0.53 17.80
C LEU A 113 -7.24 0.88 17.70
N PRO A 114 -6.21 1.19 18.50
CA PRO A 114 -5.54 2.48 18.47
C PRO A 114 -4.57 2.58 17.26
N LEU A 115 -5.14 2.50 16.05
CA LEU A 115 -4.44 2.50 14.78
C LEU A 115 -4.76 3.77 13.99
N SER A 116 -3.83 4.19 13.16
CA SER A 116 -4.07 5.12 12.06
C SER A 116 -4.33 4.35 10.76
N PHE A 117 -4.98 5.01 9.80
CA PHE A 117 -5.35 4.36 8.54
C PHE A 117 -5.08 5.28 7.36
N ALA A 118 -4.65 4.69 6.24
CA ALA A 118 -4.71 5.26 4.90
C ALA A 118 -5.55 4.29 4.05
N ALA A 119 -6.76 4.70 3.71
CA ALA A 119 -7.77 3.90 3.01
C ALA A 119 -7.97 4.39 1.58
N GLU A 120 -8.51 3.52 0.70
CA GLU A 120 -8.85 3.86 -0.68
C GLU A 120 -7.68 4.50 -1.43
N HIS A 121 -6.50 3.85 -1.32
CA HIS A 121 -5.25 4.34 -1.91
C HIS A 121 -4.86 5.77 -1.47
N GLY A 122 -5.20 6.14 -0.21
CA GLY A 122 -4.89 7.45 0.36
C GLY A 122 -5.98 8.52 0.13
N ALA A 123 -7.13 8.15 -0.43
CA ALA A 123 -8.27 9.08 -0.56
C ALA A 123 -8.88 9.44 0.81
N PHE A 124 -8.78 8.55 1.78
CA PHE A 124 -9.18 8.77 3.16
C PHE A 124 -8.05 8.39 4.12
N TYR A 125 -7.92 9.14 5.20
CA TYR A 125 -7.01 8.79 6.29
C TYR A 125 -7.68 9.00 7.64
N LYS A 126 -7.30 8.18 8.62
CA LYS A 126 -7.76 8.30 10.01
C LYS A 126 -6.56 8.60 10.90
N GLU A 127 -6.64 9.69 11.63
CA GLU A 127 -5.65 10.08 12.63
C GLU A 127 -6.38 10.52 13.91
N ASN A 128 -5.85 10.13 15.06
CA ASN A 128 -6.44 10.44 16.37
C ASN A 128 -7.94 10.07 16.48
N GLY A 129 -8.35 8.98 15.82
CA GLY A 129 -9.73 8.48 15.82
C GLY A 129 -10.68 9.19 14.87
N VAL A 130 -10.22 10.18 14.10
CA VAL A 130 -11.06 10.97 13.19
C VAL A 130 -10.70 10.65 11.74
N TRP A 131 -11.70 10.39 10.91
CA TRP A 131 -11.56 10.23 9.47
C TRP A 131 -11.52 11.55 8.74
N HIS A 132 -10.60 11.69 7.82
CA HIS A 132 -10.42 12.84 6.95
C HIS A 132 -10.43 12.38 5.49
N LYS A 133 -11.01 13.18 4.62
CA LYS A 133 -10.93 13.00 3.18
C LYS A 133 -9.74 13.80 2.64
N ASN A 134 -8.90 13.16 1.82
CA ASN A 134 -7.81 13.84 1.15
C ASN A 134 -8.38 14.67 -0.02
N VAL A 135 -8.38 15.99 0.13
CA VAL A 135 -9.00 16.93 -0.84
C VAL A 135 -8.28 16.89 -2.18
N HIS A 136 -6.97 16.62 -2.21
CA HIS A 136 -6.20 16.54 -3.46
C HIS A 136 -6.59 15.35 -4.35
N ALA A 137 -7.20 14.30 -3.79
CA ALA A 137 -7.71 13.17 -4.58
C ALA A 137 -8.95 13.52 -5.43
N GLN A 138 -9.56 14.68 -5.24
CA GLN A 138 -10.80 15.10 -5.91
C GLN A 138 -10.60 16.00 -7.13
N GLU A 139 -9.48 16.71 -7.25
CA GLU A 139 -9.29 17.70 -8.31
C GLU A 139 -9.27 17.11 -9.73
N TRP A 140 -8.79 15.88 -9.89
CA TRP A 140 -8.77 15.22 -11.20
C TRP A 140 -10.14 14.66 -11.62
N SER A 141 -11.04 14.33 -10.69
CA SER A 141 -12.36 13.75 -11.01
C SER A 141 -13.30 14.77 -11.68
N SER A 142 -13.21 16.04 -11.31
CA SER A 142 -14.00 17.11 -11.92
C SER A 142 -13.58 17.37 -13.39
N GLY A 143 -12.29 17.22 -13.70
CA GLY A 143 -11.79 17.31 -15.06
C GLY A 143 -12.26 16.15 -15.95
N LEU A 144 -12.33 14.92 -15.43
CA LEU A 144 -12.79 13.75 -16.18
C LEU A 144 -14.30 13.79 -16.49
N LEU A 145 -15.13 14.29 -15.60
CA LEU A 145 -16.58 14.41 -15.81
C LEU A 145 -16.94 15.31 -17.00
N SER A 146 -16.08 16.27 -17.35
CA SER A 146 -16.26 17.12 -18.52
C SER A 146 -15.89 16.43 -19.84
N ILE A 147 -15.07 15.36 -19.79
CA ILE A 147 -14.60 14.59 -20.95
C ILE A 147 -15.55 13.41 -21.25
N LEU A 148 -16.26 12.91 -20.24
CA LEU A 148 -17.16 11.75 -20.34
C LEU A 148 -18.63 12.12 -20.70
N LYS A 149 -18.93 13.39 -20.92
CA LYS A 149 -20.19 13.89 -21.48
C LYS A 149 -20.03 14.14 -22.96
#